data_ed7dc66ad6763f1a8addf02a0c7ea82c
#
_entry.id   ed7dc66ad6763f1a8addf02a0c7ea82c
#
_cell.length_a   1.000
_cell.length_b   1.000
_cell.length_c   1.000
_cell.angle_alpha   90.00
_cell.angle_beta   90.00
_cell.angle_gamma   90.00
#
_symmetry.space_group_name_H-M   'P 1'
#
loop_
_entity.id
_entity.type
_entity.pdbx_description
1 polymer ?
#
loop_
_entity_poly.entity_id
_entity_poly.type
_entity_poly.pdbx_seq_one_letter_code
_entity_poly.pdbx_strand_id
1 'polypeptide(L)'
;MITITKTRRGELPLIFCLYRAAFPRSERKPFGRITAMVKLGRADLWTIREDGAFAGFAATVNAPELILLDYLAVSKKYRGCGIGTAAMQALMRHYRDRGVFVEIESTSENAENLPERQKRKQFYVNCGMEPMGTEVDLFGIRMELLGVRCHLSLEEYRSFYREHYSPWAAEHIKEVQP
;
A
#
# COMPACT_ATOMS: atom_id res chain seq x y z
N MET A 1 -13.01 19.92 0.48
CA MET A 1 -12.90 19.16 -0.81
C MET A 1 -11.63 18.33 -0.79
N ILE A 2 -11.74 17.02 -1.02
CA ILE A 2 -10.59 16.12 -1.02
C ILE A 2 -9.92 16.15 -2.40
N THR A 3 -8.62 16.39 -2.42
CA THR A 3 -7.79 16.36 -3.63
C THR A 3 -6.59 15.43 -3.45
N ILE A 4 -6.20 14.76 -4.53
CA ILE A 4 -5.05 13.86 -4.58
C ILE A 4 -4.20 14.22 -5.78
N THR A 5 -2.96 14.53 -5.53
CA THR A 5 -2.01 14.95 -6.56
C THR A 5 -0.66 14.29 -6.36
N LYS A 6 0.12 14.18 -7.44
CA LYS A 6 1.53 13.79 -7.31
C LYS A 6 2.24 14.70 -6.31
N THR A 7 3.01 14.11 -5.43
CA THR A 7 3.73 14.83 -4.38
C THR A 7 4.76 15.78 -4.96
N ARG A 8 4.75 17.03 -4.49
CA ARG A 8 5.79 18.01 -4.79
C ARG A 8 6.96 17.87 -3.81
N ARG A 9 8.15 18.25 -4.25
CA ARG A 9 9.38 18.09 -3.47
C ARG A 9 9.31 18.72 -2.07
N GLY A 10 8.65 19.87 -1.94
CA GLY A 10 8.45 20.58 -0.65
C GLY A 10 7.52 19.86 0.33
N GLU A 11 6.77 18.83 -0.11
CA GLU A 11 5.84 18.09 0.73
C GLU A 11 6.46 16.82 1.34
N LEU A 12 7.64 16.41 0.86
CA LEU A 12 8.33 15.22 1.35
C LEU A 12 8.55 15.21 2.87
N PRO A 13 8.86 16.33 3.54
CA PRO A 13 8.99 16.35 5.00
C PRO A 13 7.68 16.00 5.72
N LEU A 14 6.52 16.48 5.22
CA LEU A 14 5.20 16.16 5.79
C LEU A 14 4.87 14.68 5.63
N ILE A 15 5.12 14.14 4.45
CA ILE A 15 4.95 12.71 4.17
C ILE A 15 5.85 11.88 5.07
N PHE A 16 7.12 12.24 5.18
CA PHE A 16 8.08 11.52 6.03
C PHE A 16 7.67 11.50 7.50
N CYS A 17 7.19 12.63 8.03
CA CYS A 17 6.67 12.69 9.40
C CYS A 17 5.46 11.76 9.59
N LEU A 18 4.49 11.82 8.67
CA LEU A 18 3.30 10.96 8.75
C LEU A 18 3.66 9.48 8.54
N TYR A 19 4.56 9.17 7.61
CA TYR A 19 5.07 7.83 7.36
C TYR A 19 5.64 7.20 8.64
N ARG A 20 6.49 7.95 9.34
CA ARG A 20 7.07 7.49 10.62
C ARG A 20 6.04 7.32 11.73
N ALA A 21 5.01 8.15 11.74
CA ALA A 21 3.96 8.12 12.76
C ALA A 21 2.89 7.04 12.51
N ALA A 22 2.64 6.70 11.24
CA ALA A 22 1.58 5.79 10.83
C ALA A 22 2.00 4.33 10.78
N PHE A 23 3.28 4.04 10.52
CA PHE A 23 3.79 2.68 10.35
C PHE A 23 4.86 2.35 11.38
N PRO A 24 4.84 1.16 12.00
CA PRO A 24 5.89 0.69 12.89
C PRO A 24 7.22 0.50 12.14
N ARG A 25 8.34 0.50 12.87
CA ARG A 25 9.68 0.41 12.25
C ARG A 25 9.87 -0.87 11.43
N SER A 26 9.25 -1.97 11.86
CA SER A 26 9.28 -3.27 11.17
C SER A 26 8.62 -3.27 9.79
N GLU A 27 7.62 -2.42 9.57
CA GLU A 27 6.90 -2.31 8.29
C GLU A 27 7.48 -1.23 7.35
N ARG A 28 8.42 -0.42 7.85
CA ARG A 28 8.93 0.72 7.08
C ARG A 28 10.13 0.34 6.21
N LYS A 29 10.00 0.57 4.92
CA LYS A 29 11.14 0.61 3.99
C LYS A 29 11.96 1.90 4.22
N PRO A 30 13.27 1.93 3.96
CA PRO A 30 14.03 3.19 3.99
C PRO A 30 13.37 4.24 3.09
N PHE A 31 12.99 5.39 3.63
CA PHE A 31 12.27 6.42 2.88
C PHE A 31 13.06 6.93 1.65
N GLY A 32 14.39 6.98 1.77
CA GLY A 32 15.29 7.27 0.65
C GLY A 32 15.13 6.29 -0.53
N ARG A 33 14.82 5.01 -0.25
CA ARG A 33 14.53 4.01 -1.30
C ARG A 33 13.22 4.33 -2.03
N ILE A 34 12.17 4.70 -1.28
CA ILE A 34 10.89 5.10 -1.87
C ILE A 34 11.10 6.31 -2.80
N THR A 35 11.77 7.36 -2.32
CA THR A 35 12.04 8.56 -3.13
C THR A 35 12.96 8.29 -4.33
N ALA A 36 13.89 7.35 -4.22
CA ALA A 36 14.72 6.93 -5.35
C ALA A 36 13.89 6.21 -6.41
N MET A 37 12.99 5.32 -6.01
CA MET A 37 12.06 4.65 -6.94
C MET A 37 11.15 5.65 -7.65
N VAL A 38 10.68 6.68 -6.95
CA VAL A 38 9.89 7.78 -7.55
C VAL A 38 10.70 8.53 -8.62
N LYS A 39 11.96 8.86 -8.34
CA LYS A 39 12.85 9.52 -9.32
C LYS A 39 13.10 8.67 -10.56
N LEU A 40 13.10 7.35 -10.42
CA LEU A 40 13.28 6.40 -11.52
C LEU A 40 11.96 6.08 -12.26
N GLY A 41 10.83 6.68 -11.87
CA GLY A 41 9.51 6.41 -12.47
C GLY A 41 8.93 5.03 -12.11
N ARG A 42 9.52 4.33 -11.14
CA ARG A 42 9.09 3.00 -10.69
C ARG A 42 8.07 3.03 -9.57
N ALA A 43 7.86 4.18 -8.97
CA ALA A 43 6.91 4.41 -7.89
C ALA A 43 6.29 5.79 -8.02
N ASP A 44 5.16 5.99 -7.37
CA ASP A 44 4.53 7.29 -7.22
C ASP A 44 4.29 7.61 -5.75
N LEU A 45 4.52 8.85 -5.38
CA LEU A 45 4.04 9.43 -4.13
C LEU A 45 2.87 10.38 -4.43
N TRP A 46 1.83 10.25 -3.64
CA TRP A 46 0.60 11.01 -3.73
C TRP A 46 0.37 11.79 -2.45
N THR A 47 0.14 13.08 -2.56
CA THR A 47 -0.30 13.92 -1.44
C THR A 47 -1.82 14.01 -1.45
N ILE A 48 -2.42 13.71 -0.30
CA ILE A 48 -3.86 13.81 -0.04
C ILE A 48 -4.10 15.09 0.75
N ARG A 49 -5.04 15.92 0.28
CA ARG A 49 -5.42 17.17 0.95
C ARG A 49 -6.92 17.22 1.20
N GLU A 50 -7.28 17.85 2.30
CA GLU A 50 -8.63 18.27 2.62
C GLU A 50 -8.65 19.80 2.71
N ASP A 51 -9.43 20.45 1.88
CA ASP A 51 -9.53 21.90 1.77
C ASP A 51 -8.15 22.61 1.67
N GLY A 52 -7.27 22.03 0.84
CA GLY A 52 -5.91 22.51 0.64
C GLY A 52 -4.88 22.09 1.71
N ALA A 53 -5.32 21.66 2.90
CA ALA A 53 -4.45 21.23 3.98
C ALA A 53 -3.97 19.78 3.76
N PHE A 54 -2.72 19.49 4.17
CA PHE A 54 -2.17 18.12 4.14
C PHE A 54 -2.96 17.20 5.06
N ALA A 55 -3.60 16.19 4.49
CA ALA A 55 -4.42 15.21 5.22
C ALA A 55 -3.83 13.80 5.22
N GLY A 56 -2.95 13.47 4.26
CA GLY A 56 -2.39 12.15 4.15
C GLY A 56 -1.50 11.96 2.94
N PHE A 57 -1.08 10.73 2.73
CA PHE A 57 -0.31 10.35 1.54
C PHE A 57 -0.62 8.91 1.13
N ALA A 58 -0.31 8.58 -0.12
CA ALA A 58 -0.18 7.22 -0.61
C ALA A 58 1.14 7.04 -1.36
N ALA A 59 1.65 5.81 -1.36
CA ALA A 59 2.79 5.40 -2.17
C ALA A 59 2.42 4.17 -2.97
N THR A 60 2.72 4.17 -4.27
CA THR A 60 2.49 3.04 -5.16
C THR A 60 3.77 2.61 -5.84
N VAL A 61 3.91 1.31 -6.08
CA VAL A 61 4.95 0.74 -6.94
C VAL A 61 4.31 0.35 -8.26
N ASN A 62 4.92 0.80 -9.35
CA ASN A 62 4.30 0.76 -10.67
C ASN A 62 4.97 -0.29 -11.55
N ALA A 63 4.21 -1.31 -11.96
CA ALA A 63 4.52 -2.20 -13.07
C ALA A 63 3.63 -1.87 -14.28
N PRO A 64 3.92 -2.38 -15.48
CA PRO A 64 3.11 -2.11 -16.66
C PRO A 64 1.62 -2.42 -16.47
N GLU A 65 1.30 -3.60 -15.94
CA GLU A 65 -0.07 -4.10 -15.79
C GLU A 65 -0.56 -4.08 -14.35
N LEU A 66 0.33 -3.88 -13.37
CA LEU A 66 0.04 -4.01 -11.94
C LEU A 66 0.53 -2.79 -11.15
N ILE A 67 -0.23 -2.45 -10.14
CA ILE A 67 0.12 -1.43 -9.15
C ILE A 67 0.04 -2.05 -7.75
N LEU A 68 1.13 -2.01 -7.02
CA LEU A 68 1.10 -2.24 -5.58
C LEU A 68 0.83 -0.92 -4.87
N LEU A 69 -0.27 -0.82 -4.13
CA LEU A 69 -0.46 0.24 -3.15
C LEU A 69 0.34 -0.12 -1.89
N ASP A 70 1.57 0.36 -1.84
CA ASP A 70 2.57 0.02 -0.82
C ASP A 70 2.29 0.69 0.54
N TYR A 71 1.84 1.94 0.50
CA TYR A 71 1.47 2.71 1.70
C TYR A 71 0.25 3.59 1.43
N LEU A 72 -0.67 3.63 2.42
CA LEU A 72 -1.75 4.60 2.49
C LEU A 72 -1.91 5.05 3.94
N ALA A 73 -1.76 6.33 4.20
CA ALA A 73 -1.94 6.88 5.54
C ALA A 73 -2.71 8.19 5.53
N VAL A 74 -3.69 8.27 6.42
CA VAL A 74 -4.43 9.50 6.73
C VAL A 74 -4.02 9.96 8.12
N SER A 75 -3.70 11.24 8.25
CA SER A 75 -3.35 11.88 9.51
C SER A 75 -4.48 11.69 10.55
N LYS A 76 -4.12 11.46 11.82
CA LYS A 76 -5.09 11.19 12.90
C LYS A 76 -6.23 12.21 12.96
N LYS A 77 -5.91 13.49 12.73
CA LYS A 77 -6.87 14.60 12.70
C LYS A 77 -8.00 14.40 11.66
N TYR A 78 -7.73 13.68 10.60
CA TYR A 78 -8.64 13.53 9.45
C TYR A 78 -9.21 12.10 9.32
N ARG A 79 -8.95 11.21 10.29
CA ARG A 79 -9.51 9.86 10.26
C ARG A 79 -11.00 9.86 10.57
N GLY A 80 -11.72 8.89 10.01
CA GLY A 80 -13.18 8.79 10.19
C GLY A 80 -14.01 9.74 9.32
N CYS A 81 -13.37 10.61 8.51
CA CYS A 81 -14.05 11.59 7.66
C CYS A 81 -14.16 11.16 6.18
N GLY A 82 -14.01 9.88 5.86
CA GLY A 82 -14.11 9.37 4.49
C GLY A 82 -12.91 9.66 3.58
N ILE A 83 -11.85 10.33 4.09
CA ILE A 83 -10.69 10.76 3.28
C ILE A 83 -9.94 9.57 2.70
N GLY A 84 -9.76 8.49 3.47
CA GLY A 84 -9.13 7.26 2.97
C GLY A 84 -9.90 6.65 1.81
N THR A 85 -11.22 6.57 1.91
CA THR A 85 -12.09 6.06 0.85
C THR A 85 -12.03 6.92 -0.40
N ALA A 86 -12.09 8.24 -0.25
CA ALA A 86 -11.95 9.17 -1.38
C ALA A 86 -10.58 9.07 -2.05
N ALA A 87 -9.51 8.87 -1.25
CA ALA A 87 -8.17 8.62 -1.74
C ALA A 87 -8.11 7.33 -2.58
N MET A 88 -8.64 6.23 -2.07
CA MET A 88 -8.72 4.97 -2.81
C MET A 88 -9.47 5.12 -4.12
N GLN A 89 -10.65 5.73 -4.10
CA GLN A 89 -11.44 5.97 -5.31
C GLN A 89 -10.68 6.78 -6.37
N ALA A 90 -9.92 7.80 -5.95
CA ALA A 90 -9.13 8.61 -6.87
C ALA A 90 -7.96 7.82 -7.46
N LEU A 91 -7.27 7.00 -6.65
CA LEU A 91 -6.20 6.11 -7.10
C LEU A 91 -6.75 5.05 -8.07
N MET A 92 -7.91 4.43 -7.76
CA MET A 92 -8.56 3.46 -8.65
C MET A 92 -8.97 4.06 -9.99
N ARG A 93 -9.41 5.33 -10.02
CA ARG A 93 -9.69 6.05 -11.28
C ARG A 93 -8.41 6.36 -12.05
N HIS A 94 -7.33 6.73 -11.35
CA HIS A 94 -6.04 7.01 -11.99
C HIS A 94 -5.42 5.76 -12.63
N TYR A 95 -5.54 4.61 -11.96
CA TYR A 95 -5.01 3.32 -12.41
C TYR A 95 -6.08 2.40 -13.03
N ARG A 96 -7.15 2.97 -13.62
CA ARG A 96 -8.32 2.23 -14.09
C ARG A 96 -8.02 1.11 -15.09
N ASP A 97 -6.93 1.25 -15.87
CA ASP A 97 -6.54 0.30 -16.90
C ASP A 97 -5.52 -0.74 -16.42
N ARG A 98 -5.23 -0.77 -15.11
CA ARG A 98 -4.28 -1.69 -14.47
C ARG A 98 -4.89 -2.40 -13.27
N GLY A 99 -4.38 -3.58 -12.96
CA GLY A 99 -4.66 -4.25 -11.69
C GLY A 99 -4.03 -3.48 -10.53
N VAL A 100 -4.76 -3.35 -9.42
CA VAL A 100 -4.23 -2.72 -8.20
C VAL A 100 -4.37 -3.72 -7.07
N PHE A 101 -3.30 -3.93 -6.32
CA PHE A 101 -3.31 -4.80 -5.16
C PHE A 101 -2.67 -4.16 -3.93
N VAL A 102 -2.97 -4.72 -2.78
CA VAL A 102 -2.41 -4.39 -1.47
C VAL A 102 -1.96 -5.65 -0.76
N GLU A 103 -1.00 -5.48 0.11
CA GLU A 103 -0.53 -6.46 1.07
C GLU A 103 -1.01 -6.00 2.45
N ILE A 104 -1.69 -6.88 3.17
CA ILE A 104 -2.08 -6.61 4.56
C ILE A 104 -1.67 -7.77 5.44
N GLU A 105 -1.37 -7.51 6.70
CA GLU A 105 -1.14 -8.57 7.68
C GLU A 105 -2.37 -9.49 7.72
N SER A 106 -2.13 -10.81 7.67
CA SER A 106 -3.18 -11.82 7.61
C SER A 106 -4.14 -11.69 8.80
N THR A 107 -5.42 -11.86 8.49
CA THR A 107 -6.51 -11.93 9.47
C THR A 107 -6.82 -13.35 9.92
N SER A 108 -6.12 -14.36 9.39
CA SER A 108 -6.25 -15.77 9.76
C SER A 108 -5.48 -16.13 11.04
N GLU A 109 -4.52 -15.30 11.45
CA GLU A 109 -3.72 -15.52 12.64
C GLU A 109 -4.34 -14.86 13.88
N ASN A 110 -4.23 -15.55 15.02
CA ASN A 110 -4.56 -14.95 16.30
C ASN A 110 -3.42 -14.04 16.76
N ALA A 111 -3.63 -12.72 16.65
CA ALA A 111 -2.66 -11.69 16.99
C ALA A 111 -3.30 -10.61 17.89
N GLU A 112 -2.50 -9.98 18.73
CA GLU A 112 -2.99 -8.91 19.63
C GLU A 112 -3.66 -7.76 18.87
N ASN A 113 -3.20 -7.47 17.64
CA ASN A 113 -3.73 -6.43 16.77
C ASN A 113 -4.75 -6.95 15.74
N LEU A 114 -5.33 -8.14 15.96
CA LEU A 114 -6.32 -8.72 15.04
C LEU A 114 -7.52 -7.79 14.74
N PRO A 115 -8.09 -7.06 15.72
CA PRO A 115 -9.17 -6.11 15.43
C PRO A 115 -8.76 -4.99 14.47
N GLU A 116 -7.52 -4.50 14.55
CA GLU A 116 -6.97 -3.50 13.64
C GLU A 116 -6.73 -4.06 12.24
N ARG A 117 -6.23 -5.30 12.14
CA ARG A 117 -6.07 -6.02 10.86
C ARG A 117 -7.41 -6.20 10.16
N GLN A 118 -8.45 -6.67 10.89
CA GLN A 118 -9.80 -6.84 10.38
C GLN A 118 -10.41 -5.52 9.90
N LYS A 119 -10.24 -4.42 10.65
CA LYS A 119 -10.69 -3.08 10.23
C LYS A 119 -9.98 -2.63 8.96
N ARG A 120 -8.67 -2.90 8.82
CA ARG A 120 -7.89 -2.58 7.62
C ARG A 120 -8.40 -3.39 6.42
N LYS A 121 -8.59 -4.68 6.57
CA LYS A 121 -9.17 -5.55 5.55
C LYS A 121 -10.54 -5.05 5.10
N GLN A 122 -11.44 -4.79 6.06
CA GLN A 122 -12.79 -4.30 5.76
C GLN A 122 -12.76 -2.95 5.03
N PHE A 123 -11.81 -2.07 5.37
CA PHE A 123 -11.62 -0.81 4.65
C PHE A 123 -11.32 -1.05 3.17
N TYR A 124 -10.39 -1.94 2.85
CA TYR A 124 -10.06 -2.24 1.45
C TYR A 124 -11.20 -2.95 0.72
N VAL A 125 -11.88 -3.88 1.38
CA VAL A 125 -13.09 -4.53 0.81
C VAL A 125 -14.18 -3.50 0.52
N ASN A 126 -14.43 -2.57 1.43
CA ASN A 126 -15.39 -1.47 1.21
C ASN A 126 -14.96 -0.52 0.08
N CYS A 127 -13.69 -0.48 -0.28
CA CYS A 127 -13.16 0.25 -1.42
C CYS A 127 -13.21 -0.57 -2.74
N GLY A 128 -13.79 -1.78 -2.72
CA GLY A 128 -13.97 -2.63 -3.90
C GLY A 128 -12.80 -3.59 -4.19
N MET A 129 -11.91 -3.79 -3.22
CA MET A 129 -10.87 -4.81 -3.33
C MET A 129 -11.41 -6.18 -2.86
N GLU A 130 -10.98 -7.24 -3.50
CA GLU A 130 -11.37 -8.61 -3.18
C GLU A 130 -10.16 -9.40 -2.67
N PRO A 131 -10.33 -10.26 -1.64
CA PRO A 131 -9.29 -11.18 -1.22
C PRO A 131 -8.92 -12.13 -2.37
N MET A 132 -7.64 -12.31 -2.62
CA MET A 132 -7.15 -13.19 -3.69
C MET A 132 -7.07 -14.66 -3.28
N GLY A 133 -7.22 -14.97 -2.00
CA GLY A 133 -6.98 -16.32 -1.47
C GLY A 133 -5.49 -16.67 -1.37
N THR A 134 -4.60 -15.78 -1.78
CA THR A 134 -3.15 -15.95 -1.70
C THR A 134 -2.64 -15.36 -0.39
N GLU A 135 -2.06 -16.21 0.44
CA GLU A 135 -1.32 -15.81 1.64
C GLU A 135 0.17 -16.12 1.46
N VAL A 136 1.01 -15.23 1.96
CA VAL A 136 2.46 -15.33 1.83
C VAL A 136 3.14 -15.00 3.13
N ASP A 137 4.30 -15.60 3.41
CA ASP A 137 5.23 -15.09 4.41
C ASP A 137 6.16 -14.08 3.74
N LEU A 138 6.02 -12.83 4.12
CA LEU A 138 6.86 -11.72 3.68
C LEU A 138 7.79 -11.30 4.81
N PHE A 139 9.04 -11.73 4.76
CA PHE A 139 10.06 -11.46 5.80
C PHE A 139 9.65 -11.90 7.21
N GLY A 140 8.96 -13.03 7.34
CA GLY A 140 8.49 -13.56 8.62
C GLY A 140 7.16 -12.99 9.10
N ILE A 141 6.47 -12.21 8.26
CA ILE A 141 5.13 -11.71 8.53
C ILE A 141 4.16 -12.36 7.54
N ARG A 142 3.13 -13.01 8.07
CA ARG A 142 2.06 -13.59 7.25
C ARG A 142 1.19 -12.48 6.70
N MET A 143 1.11 -12.41 5.38
CA MET A 143 0.37 -11.40 4.64
C MET A 143 -0.71 -12.06 3.78
N GLU A 144 -1.84 -11.39 3.63
CA GLU A 144 -2.85 -11.71 2.64
C GLU A 144 -2.92 -10.63 1.56
N LEU A 145 -3.22 -11.04 0.33
CA LEU A 145 -3.31 -10.15 -0.82
C LEU A 145 -4.76 -9.84 -1.15
N LEU A 146 -5.06 -8.56 -1.33
CA LEU A 146 -6.34 -8.11 -1.86
C LEU A 146 -6.10 -7.31 -3.14
N GLY A 147 -7.02 -7.41 -4.10
CA GLY A 147 -6.86 -6.69 -5.36
C GLY A 147 -8.16 -6.33 -6.04
N VAL A 148 -8.03 -5.48 -7.02
CA VAL A 148 -9.07 -5.13 -7.97
C VAL A 148 -8.51 -5.22 -9.38
N ARG A 149 -9.24 -5.85 -10.29
CA ARG A 149 -8.83 -6.13 -11.67
C ARG A 149 -7.52 -6.93 -11.81
N CYS A 150 -7.13 -7.67 -10.79
CA CYS A 150 -6.00 -8.59 -10.82
C CYS A 150 -6.19 -9.72 -9.82
N HIS A 151 -5.50 -10.80 -10.09
CA HIS A 151 -5.31 -11.93 -9.20
C HIS A 151 -3.85 -12.35 -9.30
N LEU A 152 -3.19 -12.61 -8.19
CA LEU A 152 -1.79 -12.98 -8.14
C LEU A 152 -1.62 -14.32 -7.44
N SER A 153 -1.04 -15.27 -8.13
CA SER A 153 -0.44 -16.45 -7.52
C SER A 153 0.82 -16.07 -6.75
N LEU A 154 1.29 -16.98 -5.90
CA LEU A 154 2.56 -16.78 -5.18
C LEU A 154 3.74 -16.49 -6.12
N GLU A 155 3.81 -17.18 -7.28
CA GLU A 155 4.93 -16.99 -8.21
C GLU A 155 4.84 -15.65 -8.95
N GLU A 156 3.66 -15.20 -9.34
CA GLU A 156 3.47 -13.87 -9.92
C GLU A 156 3.81 -12.76 -8.92
N TYR A 157 3.44 -12.95 -7.65
CA TYR A 157 3.81 -12.03 -6.58
C TYR A 157 5.33 -12.00 -6.33
N ARG A 158 6.00 -13.16 -6.32
CA ARG A 158 7.48 -13.24 -6.26
C ARG A 158 8.14 -12.56 -7.46
N SER A 159 7.59 -12.76 -8.66
CA SER A 159 8.11 -12.13 -9.88
C SER A 159 8.00 -10.61 -9.80
N PHE A 160 6.86 -10.09 -9.33
CA PHE A 160 6.69 -8.66 -9.07
C PHE A 160 7.77 -8.11 -8.14
N TYR A 161 8.07 -8.82 -7.04
CA TYR A 161 9.11 -8.39 -6.09
C TYR A 161 10.50 -8.46 -6.69
N ARG A 162 10.81 -9.50 -7.48
CA ARG A 162 12.09 -9.67 -8.17
C ARG A 162 12.39 -8.53 -9.11
N GLU A 163 11.38 -8.09 -9.86
CA GLU A 163 11.52 -7.06 -10.89
C GLU A 163 11.50 -5.64 -10.32
N HIS A 164 10.64 -5.39 -9.33
CA HIS A 164 10.36 -4.04 -8.85
C HIS A 164 11.05 -3.69 -7.54
N TYR A 165 11.50 -4.67 -6.76
CA TYR A 165 12.28 -4.44 -5.54
C TYR A 165 13.70 -4.98 -5.64
N SER A 166 13.89 -6.29 -5.58
CA SER A 166 15.17 -6.96 -5.77
C SER A 166 14.99 -8.49 -5.80
N PRO A 167 15.91 -9.25 -6.45
CA PRO A 167 15.93 -10.70 -6.37
C PRO A 167 15.98 -11.20 -4.92
N TRP A 168 16.79 -10.56 -4.07
CA TRP A 168 16.88 -10.89 -2.65
C TRP A 168 15.52 -10.78 -1.93
N ALA A 169 14.74 -9.74 -2.20
CA ALA A 169 13.41 -9.58 -1.60
C ALA A 169 12.46 -10.71 -2.03
N ALA A 170 12.49 -11.10 -3.31
CA ALA A 170 11.67 -12.19 -3.84
C ALA A 170 12.01 -13.56 -3.21
N GLU A 171 13.29 -13.83 -2.91
CA GLU A 171 13.74 -15.06 -2.26
C GLU A 171 13.25 -15.18 -0.80
N HIS A 172 12.91 -14.06 -0.16
CA HIS A 172 12.40 -14.01 1.21
C HIS A 172 10.87 -14.07 1.28
N ILE A 173 10.19 -14.21 0.13
CA ILE A 173 8.76 -14.49 0.08
C ILE A 173 8.58 -16.00 0.07
N LYS A 174 7.95 -16.53 1.10
CA LYS A 174 7.71 -17.96 1.26
C LYS A 174 6.22 -18.27 1.16
N GLU A 175 5.93 -19.51 0.80
CA GLU A 175 4.59 -20.04 0.90
C GLU A 175 4.22 -20.20 2.38
N VAL A 176 3.00 -19.83 2.72
CA VAL A 176 2.47 -20.10 4.05
C VAL A 176 2.07 -21.56 4.08
N GLN A 177 2.71 -22.32 4.97
CA GLN A 177 2.28 -23.69 5.24
C GLN A 177 0.98 -23.66 6.06
N PRO A 178 0.02 -24.53 5.76
CA PRO A 178 -1.25 -24.63 6.48
C PRO A 178 -1.10 -24.95 7.96
#